data_ff29c1793940a03e7ef55ef8330b452a
#
_entry.id   ff29c1793940a03e7ef55ef8330b452a
#
_cell.length_a   1.000
_cell.length_b   1.000
_cell.length_c   1.000
_cell.angle_alpha   90.00
_cell.angle_beta   90.00
_cell.angle_gamma   90.00
#
_symmetry.space_group_name_H-M   'P 1'
#
loop_
_entity.id
_entity.type
_entity.pdbx_description
1 polymer ?
#
loop_
_entity_poly.entity_id
_entity_poly.type
_entity_poly.pdbx_seq_one_letter_code
_entity_poly.pdbx_strand_id
1 'polypeptide(L)'
;MKSDISTRSDGTTSRRRFLAAGVGTLGLGTFGGCLSSVRGDGRDPVKFGMVAPLSGSLERIGTHCKRAVEQAVADVNDAGGVLDRPVELVVVDSGASAETAVSEYESMRGEGVVGFVGGLVSDVSIALAPKAAEDGLMEVSPASTSPSLTGAGVNGDRTFFGRTIPSDLLQSVVMAKALDDPRYVDADRVSLVYIDNAYGSGLAEALHENLSASVAADVAYDPSADDFAPVVEEAFADDPDAVGFVSASGQEKGVLDAYDASDYEAPWVFSTGMLSGDLPSYYEGFYSASLSSVRTNGYLTLTKKLSELDPIAPYAVNGYDALMLMAAAAEHAGEAAGPAIADSIRAVSGGTGHTFSVGEFDRARALLDAGRDVNYQGAASGVDLNADLEPLSPYVVERVTDGGVEQLELIQKGYFGGDGQ
;
A
#
# COMPACT_ATOMS: atom_id res chain seq x y z
N MET A 1 -64.00 -40.01 -1.85
CA MET A 1 -63.70 -39.67 -0.44
C MET A 1 -62.75 -38.54 -0.46
N LYS A 2 -63.14 -37.28 -0.46
CA LYS A 2 -63.31 -36.30 0.62
C LYS A 2 -62.26 -36.53 1.69
N SER A 3 -61.42 -35.56 2.05
CA SER A 3 -61.47 -34.14 2.32
C SER A 3 -60.09 -33.77 2.86
N ASP A 4 -59.56 -32.64 3.10
CA ASP A 4 -60.00 -31.24 3.21
C ASP A 4 -58.74 -30.34 3.20
N ILE A 5 -58.94 -29.21 2.61
CA ILE A 5 -57.97 -28.12 2.57
C ILE A 5 -58.15 -27.30 3.86
N SER A 6 -57.07 -27.00 4.56
CA SER A 6 -57.06 -25.99 5.61
C SER A 6 -56.01 -24.90 5.30
N THR A 7 -56.53 -23.79 4.87
CA THR A 7 -55.85 -22.51 4.73
C THR A 7 -55.63 -21.87 6.10
N ARG A 8 -54.40 -21.43 6.41
CA ARG A 8 -54.18 -20.42 7.46
C ARG A 8 -53.47 -19.22 6.86
N SER A 9 -54.14 -18.11 6.91
CA SER A 9 -53.67 -16.76 6.68
C SER A 9 -52.90 -16.28 7.91
N ASP A 10 -51.69 -15.74 7.73
CA ASP A 10 -51.05 -14.96 8.77
C ASP A 10 -50.87 -13.50 8.31
N GLY A 11 -51.34 -12.66 9.21
CA GLY A 11 -51.53 -11.26 8.99
C GLY A 11 -50.26 -10.44 9.20
N THR A 12 -50.06 -9.56 8.30
CA THR A 12 -49.10 -8.41 8.37
C THR A 12 -49.59 -7.42 9.43
N THR A 13 -48.79 -7.20 10.47
CA THR A 13 -49.00 -6.08 11.41
C THR A 13 -48.05 -4.93 11.08
N SER A 14 -48.61 -3.95 10.38
CA SER A 14 -48.05 -2.60 10.24
C SER A 14 -48.12 -1.86 11.57
N ARG A 15 -47.00 -1.31 12.05
CA ARG A 15 -47.01 -0.33 13.15
C ARG A 15 -46.66 1.06 12.62
N ARG A 16 -47.73 1.80 12.37
CA ARG A 16 -47.68 3.25 12.16
C ARG A 16 -48.17 3.97 13.43
N ARG A 17 -47.44 5.06 13.72
CA ARG A 17 -47.82 6.32 14.39
C ARG A 17 -47.98 6.34 15.91
N PHE A 18 -47.14 7.19 16.53
CA PHE A 18 -47.63 8.15 17.52
C PHE A 18 -46.96 9.52 17.33
N LEU A 19 -47.81 10.51 17.02
CA LEU A 19 -47.54 11.93 17.11
C LEU A 19 -47.83 12.39 18.55
N ALA A 20 -46.93 13.20 19.14
CA ALA A 20 -47.32 14.09 20.24
C ALA A 20 -46.57 15.42 20.07
N ALA A 21 -47.34 16.49 19.95
CA ALA A 21 -46.87 17.88 19.86
C ALA A 21 -46.62 18.43 21.27
N GLY A 22 -45.59 19.27 21.42
CA GLY A 22 -45.35 20.10 22.62
C GLY A 22 -44.69 21.40 22.20
N VAL A 23 -45.39 22.51 22.46
CA VAL A 23 -45.07 23.90 22.14
C VAL A 23 -44.33 24.57 23.31
N GLY A 24 -43.38 25.47 23.01
CA GLY A 24 -42.91 26.55 23.87
C GLY A 24 -41.41 26.55 24.13
N THR A 25 -40.62 27.53 23.94
CA THR A 25 -40.62 29.00 24.01
C THR A 25 -39.24 29.54 23.55
N LEU A 26 -39.26 30.76 23.04
CA LEU A 26 -38.14 31.56 22.54
C LEU A 26 -36.95 31.73 23.49
N GLY A 27 -35.73 31.75 22.95
CA GLY A 27 -34.53 32.31 23.51
C GLY A 27 -33.51 32.64 22.43
N LEU A 28 -33.29 33.93 22.12
CA LEU A 28 -32.30 34.46 21.20
C LEU A 28 -30.87 34.23 21.71
N GLY A 29 -29.96 33.84 20.83
CA GLY A 29 -28.51 33.84 21.08
C GLY A 29 -27.71 33.46 19.84
N THR A 30 -27.08 34.43 19.26
CA THR A 30 -26.38 34.61 17.99
C THR A 30 -25.07 33.87 17.80
N PHE A 31 -24.68 33.75 16.48
CA PHE A 31 -23.40 33.39 15.87
C PHE A 31 -23.06 31.87 15.91
N GLY A 32 -22.98 31.15 14.89
CA GLY A 32 -22.82 31.43 13.43
C GLY A 32 -21.58 30.68 12.91
N GLY A 33 -21.61 29.39 12.74
CA GLY A 33 -20.62 28.63 12.01
C GLY A 33 -21.38 27.56 11.26
N CYS A 34 -21.40 27.63 9.93
CA CYS A 34 -22.00 26.61 9.10
C CYS A 34 -21.13 25.33 9.17
N LEU A 35 -21.38 24.50 10.16
CA LEU A 35 -21.11 23.07 10.03
C LEU A 35 -22.32 22.51 9.27
N SER A 36 -22.09 22.11 8.03
CA SER A 36 -22.99 21.23 7.31
C SER A 36 -23.12 19.93 8.11
N SER A 37 -24.16 19.88 8.96
CA SER A 37 -24.53 18.64 9.64
C SER A 37 -24.96 17.62 8.59
N VAL A 38 -24.05 16.71 8.24
CA VAL A 38 -24.41 15.42 7.67
C VAL A 38 -25.35 14.79 8.71
N ARG A 39 -26.62 14.61 8.34
CA ARG A 39 -27.59 13.83 9.13
C ARG A 39 -27.14 12.38 9.12
N GLY A 40 -26.22 12.03 9.98
CA GLY A 40 -25.96 10.66 10.37
C GLY A 40 -27.11 10.15 11.25
N ASP A 41 -27.52 8.96 11.01
CA ASP A 41 -28.67 8.26 11.66
C ASP A 41 -28.32 7.84 13.11
N GLY A 42 -27.61 8.62 13.88
CA GLY A 42 -27.36 8.44 15.33
C GLY A 42 -26.56 7.17 15.69
N ARG A 43 -25.93 6.50 14.73
CA ARG A 43 -25.04 5.38 14.99
C ARG A 43 -23.61 5.87 15.17
N ASP A 44 -22.87 5.25 16.08
CA ASP A 44 -21.44 5.57 16.29
C ASP A 44 -20.65 5.29 15.00
N PRO A 45 -19.70 6.16 14.63
CA PRO A 45 -18.90 5.99 13.42
C PRO A 45 -18.07 4.70 13.46
N VAL A 46 -17.73 4.17 12.27
CA VAL A 46 -16.66 3.19 12.12
C VAL A 46 -15.35 3.97 12.01
N LYS A 47 -14.40 3.73 12.92
CA LYS A 47 -13.12 4.42 12.90
C LYS A 47 -12.06 3.55 12.27
N PHE A 48 -11.39 4.07 11.25
CA PHE A 48 -10.13 3.53 10.73
C PHE A 48 -8.97 4.41 11.16
N GLY A 49 -7.81 3.80 11.34
CA GLY A 49 -6.58 4.50 11.65
C GLY A 49 -5.73 4.80 10.41
N MET A 50 -4.75 5.68 10.58
CA MET A 50 -3.64 5.85 9.66
C MET A 50 -2.38 6.19 10.43
N VAL A 51 -1.30 5.42 10.18
CA VAL A 51 0.06 5.67 10.69
C VAL A 51 0.95 6.02 9.50
N ALA A 52 1.43 7.26 9.42
CA ALA A 52 2.20 7.76 8.28
C ALA A 52 3.28 8.75 8.69
N PRO A 53 4.38 8.89 7.94
CA PRO A 53 5.38 9.93 8.16
C PRO A 53 4.83 11.29 7.67
N LEU A 54 4.27 12.07 8.58
CA LEU A 54 3.70 13.40 8.27
C LEU A 54 4.71 14.51 8.56
N SER A 55 5.91 14.16 8.99
CA SER A 55 7.04 15.05 9.24
C SER A 55 8.35 14.41 8.73
N GLY A 56 9.43 15.22 8.63
CA GLY A 56 10.75 14.76 8.19
C GLY A 56 10.90 14.58 6.67
N SER A 57 11.89 13.79 6.27
CA SER A 57 12.27 13.62 4.84
C SER A 57 11.18 12.96 3.97
N LEU A 58 10.28 12.19 4.58
CA LEU A 58 9.19 11.48 3.90
C LEU A 58 7.83 12.20 4.01
N GLU A 59 7.79 13.42 4.58
CA GLU A 59 6.56 14.20 4.81
C GLU A 59 5.69 14.31 3.54
N ARG A 60 6.29 14.57 2.37
CA ARG A 60 5.54 14.67 1.11
C ARG A 60 4.82 13.37 0.76
N ILE A 61 5.48 12.23 0.94
CA ILE A 61 4.90 10.91 0.67
C ILE A 61 3.76 10.64 1.64
N GLY A 62 3.99 10.84 2.94
CA GLY A 62 2.99 10.64 3.98
C GLY A 62 1.77 11.54 3.80
N THR A 63 1.99 12.83 3.49
CA THR A 63 0.90 13.81 3.29
C THR A 63 0.05 13.49 2.07
N HIS A 64 0.68 13.12 0.93
CA HIS A 64 -0.07 12.73 -0.26
C HIS A 64 -0.84 11.42 -0.05
N CYS A 65 -0.25 10.45 0.66
CA CYS A 65 -0.94 9.22 1.04
C CYS A 65 -2.15 9.52 1.94
N LYS A 66 -1.99 10.38 2.95
CA LYS A 66 -3.08 10.83 3.82
C LYS A 66 -4.23 11.44 3.00
N ARG A 67 -3.94 12.32 2.06
CA ARG A 67 -4.96 12.93 1.19
C ARG A 67 -5.73 11.88 0.37
N ALA A 68 -5.04 10.85 -0.12
CA ALA A 68 -5.68 9.76 -0.84
C ALA A 68 -6.56 8.90 0.08
N VAL A 69 -6.12 8.62 1.31
CA VAL A 69 -6.92 7.91 2.32
C VAL A 69 -8.14 8.74 2.73
N GLU A 70 -8.00 10.06 2.93
CA GLU A 70 -9.13 10.97 3.19
C GLU A 70 -10.14 10.97 2.03
N GLN A 71 -9.67 10.87 0.78
CA GLN A 71 -10.54 10.74 -0.38
C GLN A 71 -11.30 9.40 -0.38
N ALA A 72 -10.64 8.30 0.02
CA ALA A 72 -11.32 7.01 0.18
C ALA A 72 -12.41 7.07 1.26
N VAL A 73 -12.13 7.72 2.40
CA VAL A 73 -13.13 7.97 3.45
C VAL A 73 -14.31 8.76 2.91
N ALA A 74 -14.05 9.81 2.12
CA ALA A 74 -15.11 10.61 1.50
C ALA A 74 -15.95 9.77 0.55
N ASP A 75 -15.34 8.99 -0.34
CA ASP A 75 -16.06 8.14 -1.30
C ASP A 75 -16.91 7.06 -0.59
N VAL A 76 -16.41 6.48 0.51
CA VAL A 76 -17.17 5.54 1.34
C VAL A 76 -18.36 6.22 2.02
N ASN A 77 -18.15 7.42 2.56
CA ASN A 77 -19.20 8.19 3.24
C ASN A 77 -20.27 8.67 2.26
N ASP A 78 -19.87 9.10 1.05
CA ASP A 78 -20.82 9.49 -0.02
C ASP A 78 -21.70 8.31 -0.45
N ALA A 79 -21.20 7.09 -0.35
CA ALA A 79 -21.94 5.84 -0.56
C ALA A 79 -22.83 5.42 0.62
N GLY A 80 -22.84 6.18 1.72
CA GLY A 80 -23.64 5.89 2.92
C GLY A 80 -22.84 5.23 4.09
N GLY A 81 -21.51 5.21 3.99
CA GLY A 81 -20.62 4.66 5.01
C GLY A 81 -20.50 3.14 4.98
N VAL A 82 -19.93 2.56 6.03
CA VAL A 82 -19.79 1.11 6.24
C VAL A 82 -20.90 0.63 7.16
N LEU A 83 -21.70 -0.35 6.73
CA LEU A 83 -22.84 -0.89 7.49
C LEU A 83 -23.83 0.22 7.93
N ASP A 84 -24.11 1.18 7.06
CA ASP A 84 -24.91 2.39 7.32
C ASP A 84 -24.38 3.26 8.46
N ARG A 85 -23.08 3.24 8.72
CA ARG A 85 -22.37 4.06 9.72
C ARG A 85 -21.36 4.95 9.03
N PRO A 86 -21.24 6.23 9.40
CA PRO A 86 -20.21 7.08 8.86
C PRO A 86 -18.82 6.54 9.22
N VAL A 87 -17.85 6.78 8.33
CA VAL A 87 -16.44 6.44 8.56
C VAL A 87 -15.71 7.68 9.03
N GLU A 88 -14.91 7.54 10.07
CA GLU A 88 -13.97 8.53 10.58
C GLU A 88 -12.54 8.01 10.48
N LEU A 89 -11.59 8.92 10.22
CA LEU A 89 -10.16 8.62 10.12
C LEU A 89 -9.40 9.22 11.31
N VAL A 90 -8.68 8.38 12.04
CA VAL A 90 -7.76 8.78 13.12
C VAL A 90 -6.35 8.72 12.56
N VAL A 91 -5.66 9.86 12.48
CA VAL A 91 -4.33 9.96 11.85
C VAL A 91 -3.28 10.26 12.89
N VAL A 92 -2.16 9.54 12.84
CA VAL A 92 -0.99 9.76 13.70
C VAL A 92 0.29 9.87 12.86
N ASP A 93 1.25 10.67 13.35
CA ASP A 93 2.54 10.89 12.69
C ASP A 93 3.59 9.91 13.22
N SER A 94 4.11 9.05 12.36
CA SER A 94 5.21 8.15 12.71
C SER A 94 6.59 8.82 12.65
N GLY A 95 6.72 9.97 11.98
CA GLY A 95 8.03 10.56 11.68
C GLY A 95 9.01 9.62 10.96
N ALA A 96 8.50 8.56 10.31
CA ALA A 96 9.27 7.43 9.75
C ALA A 96 10.07 6.63 10.80
N SER A 97 9.75 6.73 12.09
CA SER A 97 10.43 6.06 13.20
C SER A 97 9.54 4.95 13.77
N ALA A 98 10.08 3.73 13.90
CA ALA A 98 9.39 2.61 14.51
C ALA A 98 9.02 2.87 15.98
N GLU A 99 9.92 3.52 16.75
CA GLU A 99 9.67 3.87 18.17
C GLU A 99 8.49 4.87 18.29
N THR A 100 8.52 5.94 17.48
CA THR A 100 7.44 6.93 17.46
C THR A 100 6.13 6.27 17.02
N ALA A 101 6.17 5.46 15.96
CA ALA A 101 4.99 4.78 15.44
C ALA A 101 4.33 3.86 16.46
N VAL A 102 5.11 3.12 17.25
CA VAL A 102 4.59 2.26 18.33
C VAL A 102 3.88 3.10 19.41
N SER A 103 4.46 4.25 19.81
CA SER A 103 3.83 5.13 20.78
C SER A 103 2.52 5.74 20.27
N GLU A 104 2.52 6.20 19.02
CA GLU A 104 1.36 6.81 18.38
C GLU A 104 0.27 5.77 18.06
N TYR A 105 0.64 4.53 17.72
CA TYR A 105 -0.28 3.42 17.55
C TYR A 105 -1.11 3.16 18.81
N GLU A 106 -0.50 3.18 20.00
CA GLU A 106 -1.23 2.99 21.26
C GLU A 106 -2.29 4.09 21.49
N SER A 107 -1.96 5.34 21.12
CA SER A 107 -2.92 6.43 21.15
C SER A 107 -4.08 6.22 20.18
N MET A 108 -3.76 5.89 18.93
CA MET A 108 -4.75 5.60 17.88
C MET A 108 -5.65 4.40 18.23
N ARG A 109 -5.08 3.33 18.77
CA ARG A 109 -5.83 2.15 19.26
C ARG A 109 -6.83 2.55 20.34
N GLY A 110 -6.45 3.43 21.25
CA GLY A 110 -7.31 3.96 22.31
C GLY A 110 -8.57 4.69 21.80
N GLU A 111 -8.56 5.18 20.57
CA GLU A 111 -9.72 5.80 19.91
C GLU A 111 -10.75 4.77 19.37
N GLY A 112 -10.46 3.47 19.43
CA GLY A 112 -11.35 2.40 19.02
C GLY A 112 -11.42 2.18 17.51
N VAL A 113 -10.29 2.30 16.82
CA VAL A 113 -10.16 1.94 15.40
C VAL A 113 -10.33 0.44 15.20
N VAL A 114 -10.84 0.02 14.04
CA VAL A 114 -11.07 -1.41 13.69
C VAL A 114 -9.97 -1.98 12.78
N GLY A 115 -9.15 -1.13 12.22
CA GLY A 115 -8.00 -1.41 11.38
C GLY A 115 -7.36 -0.10 10.94
N PHE A 116 -6.20 -0.15 10.30
CA PHE A 116 -5.51 1.06 9.89
C PHE A 116 -4.70 0.90 8.60
N VAL A 117 -4.59 2.00 7.88
CA VAL A 117 -3.64 2.16 6.77
C VAL A 117 -2.31 2.57 7.38
N GLY A 118 -1.28 1.77 7.19
CA GLY A 118 -0.06 2.20 7.82
C GLY A 118 1.12 1.30 7.68
N GLY A 119 2.14 1.84 8.34
CA GLY A 119 3.51 1.60 8.08
C GLY A 119 3.84 1.91 6.61
N LEU A 120 4.18 3.16 6.29
CA LEU A 120 4.68 3.51 4.96
C LEU A 120 6.18 3.21 4.82
N VAL A 121 6.80 2.77 5.90
CA VAL A 121 8.21 2.40 6.00
C VAL A 121 8.27 0.99 6.57
N SER A 122 9.09 0.12 6.01
CA SER A 122 9.15 -1.29 6.39
C SER A 122 9.47 -1.50 7.87
N ASP A 123 10.42 -0.75 8.44
CA ASP A 123 10.73 -0.79 9.88
C ASP A 123 9.51 -0.49 10.76
N VAL A 124 8.66 0.43 10.33
CA VAL A 124 7.43 0.79 11.05
C VAL A 124 6.44 -0.37 10.99
N SER A 125 6.17 -0.93 9.81
CA SER A 125 5.25 -2.08 9.69
C SER A 125 5.75 -3.31 10.43
N ILE A 126 7.06 -3.60 10.41
CA ILE A 126 7.66 -4.71 11.16
C ILE A 126 7.43 -4.54 12.67
N ALA A 127 7.50 -3.31 13.18
CA ALA A 127 7.24 -3.03 14.58
C ALA A 127 5.75 -3.08 14.95
N LEU A 128 4.86 -2.71 14.02
CA LEU A 128 3.42 -2.62 14.28
C LEU A 128 2.66 -3.93 14.02
N ALA A 129 3.01 -4.70 12.98
CA ALA A 129 2.25 -5.88 12.58
C ALA A 129 2.03 -6.92 13.71
N PRO A 130 3.03 -7.26 14.56
CA PRO A 130 2.80 -8.16 15.68
C PRO A 130 1.85 -7.58 16.72
N LYS A 131 1.92 -6.26 16.97
CA LYS A 131 1.05 -5.57 17.94
C LYS A 131 -0.39 -5.49 17.42
N ALA A 132 -0.54 -5.13 16.14
CA ALA A 132 -1.83 -5.11 15.47
C ALA A 132 -2.51 -6.49 15.54
N ALA A 133 -1.77 -7.55 15.30
CA ALA A 133 -2.25 -8.93 15.40
C ALA A 133 -2.66 -9.30 16.84
N GLU A 134 -1.87 -8.91 17.85
CA GLU A 134 -2.19 -9.15 19.26
C GLU A 134 -3.49 -8.43 19.65
N ASP A 135 -3.66 -7.18 19.21
CA ASP A 135 -4.83 -6.34 19.48
C ASP A 135 -6.05 -6.68 18.57
N GLY A 136 -5.86 -7.54 17.56
CA GLY A 136 -6.89 -7.90 16.59
C GLY A 136 -7.28 -6.75 15.66
N LEU A 137 -6.32 -5.91 15.27
CA LEU A 137 -6.50 -4.80 14.33
C LEU A 137 -5.88 -5.16 12.97
N MET A 138 -6.62 -4.93 11.88
CA MET A 138 -6.09 -5.13 10.52
C MET A 138 -5.18 -3.97 10.12
N GLU A 139 -3.90 -4.25 9.87
CA GLU A 139 -2.95 -3.34 9.22
C GLU A 139 -2.91 -3.60 7.73
N VAL A 140 -3.08 -2.56 6.91
CA VAL A 140 -2.85 -2.65 5.46
C VAL A 140 -1.84 -1.59 5.05
N SER A 141 -0.63 -2.04 4.70
CA SER A 141 0.45 -1.14 4.29
C SER A 141 0.36 -0.77 2.81
N PRO A 142 0.44 0.53 2.46
CA PRO A 142 0.51 0.97 1.08
C PRO A 142 1.92 0.97 0.49
N ALA A 143 2.98 0.83 1.30
CA ALA A 143 4.34 1.12 0.85
C ALA A 143 5.45 0.24 1.44
N SER A 144 5.19 -0.52 2.51
CA SER A 144 6.19 -1.40 3.12
C SER A 144 6.36 -2.68 2.30
N THR A 145 7.53 -2.84 1.69
CA THR A 145 7.80 -3.90 0.71
C THR A 145 8.72 -5.01 1.22
N SER A 146 9.41 -4.81 2.37
CA SER A 146 10.36 -5.79 2.91
C SER A 146 9.84 -7.23 2.88
N PRO A 147 10.66 -8.21 2.44
CA PRO A 147 10.33 -9.63 2.46
C PRO A 147 9.96 -10.16 3.84
N SER A 148 10.54 -9.61 4.92
CA SER A 148 10.27 -10.03 6.30
C SER A 148 8.82 -9.77 6.76
N LEU A 149 8.06 -9.00 5.99
CA LEU A 149 6.63 -8.76 6.23
C LEU A 149 5.72 -9.83 5.61
N THR A 150 6.23 -10.65 4.70
CA THR A 150 5.46 -11.77 4.14
C THR A 150 5.12 -12.77 5.24
N GLY A 151 3.82 -12.98 5.48
CA GLY A 151 3.34 -13.79 6.59
C GLY A 151 3.47 -13.14 7.98
N ALA A 152 3.75 -11.83 8.06
CA ALA A 152 3.76 -11.10 9.32
C ALA A 152 2.33 -10.90 9.90
N GLY A 153 2.26 -10.49 11.15
CA GLY A 153 0.99 -10.15 11.79
C GLY A 153 0.03 -11.33 11.98
N VAL A 154 0.55 -12.54 12.18
CA VAL A 154 -0.26 -13.74 12.41
C VAL A 154 -0.64 -13.88 13.89
N ASN A 155 -1.93 -14.12 14.15
CA ASN A 155 -2.46 -14.47 15.47
C ASN A 155 -3.49 -15.60 15.32
N GLY A 156 -3.11 -16.80 15.78
CA GLY A 156 -3.89 -18.02 15.56
C GLY A 156 -3.89 -18.43 14.09
N ASP A 157 -5.06 -18.49 13.50
CA ASP A 157 -5.31 -18.82 12.09
C ASP A 157 -5.58 -17.59 11.20
N ARG A 158 -5.41 -16.36 11.73
CA ARG A 158 -5.65 -15.10 11.05
C ARG A 158 -4.37 -14.34 10.80
N THR A 159 -4.33 -13.66 9.66
CA THR A 159 -3.30 -12.70 9.29
C THR A 159 -3.89 -11.29 9.39
N PHE A 160 -3.29 -10.45 10.25
CA PHE A 160 -3.71 -9.06 10.48
C PHE A 160 -2.81 -8.04 9.79
N PHE A 161 -1.88 -8.49 8.97
CA PHE A 161 -1.07 -7.65 8.10
C PHE A 161 -1.33 -8.00 6.64
N GLY A 162 -1.51 -7.00 5.81
CA GLY A 162 -1.56 -7.10 4.36
C GLY A 162 -1.00 -5.85 3.73
N ARG A 163 -0.81 -5.85 2.41
CA ARG A 163 -0.29 -4.70 1.68
C ARG A 163 -0.91 -4.55 0.31
N THR A 164 -1.01 -3.32 -0.18
CA THR A 164 -1.49 -3.00 -1.53
C THR A 164 -0.34 -2.78 -2.53
N ILE A 165 0.88 -3.02 -2.09
CA ILE A 165 2.11 -3.04 -2.88
C ILE A 165 2.69 -4.46 -2.84
N PRO A 166 3.33 -4.96 -3.91
CA PRO A 166 3.94 -6.29 -3.89
C PRO A 166 5.16 -6.36 -2.96
N SER A 167 5.51 -7.58 -2.57
CA SER A 167 6.74 -7.89 -1.84
C SER A 167 7.98 -7.66 -2.70
N ASP A 168 9.07 -7.24 -2.07
CA ASP A 168 10.41 -7.16 -2.68
C ASP A 168 10.96 -8.53 -3.11
N LEU A 169 10.36 -9.63 -2.64
CA LEU A 169 10.64 -10.96 -3.21
C LEU A 169 10.43 -11.01 -4.72
N LEU A 170 9.43 -10.28 -5.24
CA LEU A 170 9.21 -10.22 -6.69
C LEU A 170 10.22 -9.30 -7.37
N GLN A 171 10.56 -8.18 -6.73
CA GLN A 171 11.53 -7.23 -7.27
C GLN A 171 12.93 -7.84 -7.34
N SER A 172 13.35 -8.60 -6.32
CA SER A 172 14.65 -9.27 -6.30
C SER A 172 14.85 -10.22 -7.49
N VAL A 173 13.81 -10.98 -7.86
CA VAL A 173 13.84 -11.85 -9.04
C VAL A 173 14.06 -11.06 -10.33
N VAL A 174 13.47 -9.88 -10.46
CA VAL A 174 13.62 -9.04 -11.67
C VAL A 174 14.97 -8.32 -11.68
N MET A 175 15.47 -7.88 -10.52
CA MET A 175 16.82 -7.32 -10.40
C MET A 175 17.88 -8.38 -10.71
N ALA A 176 17.77 -9.60 -10.16
CA ALA A 176 18.66 -10.72 -10.50
C ALA A 176 18.63 -11.01 -12.00
N LYS A 177 17.43 -11.07 -12.61
CA LYS A 177 17.31 -11.24 -14.06
C LYS A 177 18.02 -10.12 -14.83
N ALA A 178 17.93 -8.87 -14.40
CA ALA A 178 18.61 -7.77 -15.08
C ALA A 178 20.14 -7.84 -14.95
N LEU A 179 20.65 -8.37 -13.84
CA LEU A 179 22.08 -8.57 -13.60
C LEU A 179 22.65 -9.79 -14.34
N ASP A 180 21.96 -10.94 -14.29
CA ASP A 180 22.45 -12.24 -14.76
C ASP A 180 22.21 -12.49 -16.27
N ASP A 181 21.17 -11.90 -16.87
CA ASP A 181 20.76 -12.23 -18.25
C ASP A 181 21.64 -11.51 -19.29
N PRO A 182 22.25 -12.25 -20.26
CA PRO A 182 23.10 -11.67 -21.30
C PRO A 182 22.39 -10.68 -22.25
N ARG A 183 21.08 -10.58 -22.16
CA ARG A 183 20.33 -9.53 -22.88
C ARG A 183 20.47 -8.14 -22.24
N TYR A 184 20.94 -8.08 -20.99
CA TYR A 184 21.05 -6.86 -20.19
C TYR A 184 22.50 -6.63 -19.72
N VAL A 185 22.84 -7.02 -18.49
CA VAL A 185 24.15 -6.75 -17.89
C VAL A 185 25.13 -7.92 -18.09
N ASP A 186 24.70 -9.19 -17.94
CA ASP A 186 25.54 -10.39 -18.08
C ASP A 186 26.73 -10.41 -17.10
N ALA A 187 26.46 -10.12 -15.82
CA ALA A 187 27.48 -10.03 -14.80
C ALA A 187 27.84 -11.43 -14.22
N ASP A 188 29.13 -11.69 -14.04
CA ASP A 188 29.65 -12.86 -13.29
C ASP A 188 29.87 -12.52 -11.79
N ARG A 189 30.10 -11.22 -11.49
CA ARG A 189 30.35 -10.70 -10.13
C ARG A 189 29.61 -9.39 -9.91
N VAL A 190 28.84 -9.34 -8.82
CA VAL A 190 27.98 -8.20 -8.50
C VAL A 190 28.27 -7.69 -7.09
N SER A 191 28.45 -6.39 -6.92
CA SER A 191 28.37 -5.77 -5.61
C SER A 191 26.94 -5.33 -5.30
N LEU A 192 26.47 -5.58 -4.08
CA LEU A 192 25.20 -5.10 -3.58
C LEU A 192 25.44 -3.87 -2.71
N VAL A 193 24.83 -2.75 -3.09
CA VAL A 193 24.86 -1.51 -2.29
C VAL A 193 23.42 -1.17 -1.90
N TYR A 194 23.16 -1.01 -0.61
CA TYR A 194 21.80 -0.81 -0.15
C TYR A 194 21.71 0.11 1.06
N ILE A 195 20.58 0.81 1.15
CA ILE A 195 20.26 1.65 2.30
C ILE A 195 20.13 0.81 3.57
N ASP A 196 20.75 1.24 4.67
CA ASP A 196 20.78 0.54 5.95
C ASP A 196 19.46 0.70 6.71
N ASN A 197 18.47 -0.10 6.30
CA ASN A 197 17.18 -0.25 6.96
C ASN A 197 16.52 -1.56 6.53
N ALA A 198 15.36 -1.90 7.11
CA ALA A 198 14.68 -3.16 6.85
C ALA A 198 14.17 -3.34 5.41
N TYR A 199 13.99 -2.24 4.64
CA TYR A 199 13.71 -2.31 3.21
C TYR A 199 14.97 -2.70 2.45
N GLY A 200 16.06 -1.94 2.62
CA GLY A 200 17.29 -2.13 1.87
C GLY A 200 17.93 -3.49 2.13
N SER A 201 18.12 -3.85 3.40
CA SER A 201 18.70 -5.15 3.78
C SER A 201 17.84 -6.33 3.33
N GLY A 202 16.52 -6.23 3.47
CA GLY A 202 15.62 -7.31 3.07
C GLY A 202 15.59 -7.55 1.56
N LEU A 203 15.61 -6.49 0.73
CA LEU A 203 15.70 -6.65 -0.72
C LEU A 203 17.10 -7.13 -1.15
N ALA A 204 18.17 -6.65 -0.53
CA ALA A 204 19.53 -7.11 -0.82
C ALA A 204 19.72 -8.60 -0.49
N GLU A 205 19.20 -9.08 0.65
CA GLU A 205 19.20 -10.50 1.01
C GLU A 205 18.42 -11.35 -0.01
N ALA A 206 17.21 -10.93 -0.36
CA ALA A 206 16.41 -11.61 -1.37
C ALA A 206 17.07 -11.57 -2.77
N LEU A 207 17.75 -10.49 -3.12
CA LEU A 207 18.51 -10.40 -4.36
C LEU A 207 19.70 -11.35 -4.36
N HIS A 208 20.46 -11.41 -3.26
CA HIS A 208 21.58 -12.36 -3.10
C HIS A 208 21.12 -13.82 -3.30
N GLU A 209 19.94 -14.19 -2.76
CA GLU A 209 19.38 -15.54 -2.95
C GLU A 209 18.98 -15.86 -4.40
N ASN A 210 18.60 -14.85 -5.19
CA ASN A 210 18.13 -15.00 -6.56
C ASN A 210 19.23 -14.84 -7.63
N LEU A 211 20.40 -14.27 -7.27
CA LEU A 211 21.52 -14.10 -8.20
C LEU A 211 22.18 -15.43 -8.56
N SER A 212 22.52 -15.57 -9.85
CA SER A 212 23.47 -16.60 -10.32
C SER A 212 24.91 -16.11 -10.27
N ALA A 213 25.10 -14.79 -10.45
CA ALA A 213 26.40 -14.13 -10.27
C ALA A 213 26.91 -14.25 -8.83
N SER A 214 28.22 -14.25 -8.65
CA SER A 214 28.82 -14.22 -7.31
C SER A 214 28.74 -12.81 -6.71
N VAL A 215 28.43 -12.69 -5.42
CA VAL A 215 28.46 -11.41 -4.72
C VAL A 215 29.88 -11.05 -4.35
N ALA A 216 30.40 -9.93 -4.86
CA ALA A 216 31.75 -9.40 -4.62
C ALA A 216 31.81 -8.62 -3.31
N ALA A 217 30.82 -7.75 -3.07
CA ALA A 217 30.69 -6.97 -1.85
C ALA A 217 29.21 -6.81 -1.47
N ASP A 218 28.96 -6.61 -0.18
CA ASP A 218 27.64 -6.42 0.39
C ASP A 218 27.71 -5.21 1.32
N VAL A 219 27.29 -4.03 0.83
CA VAL A 219 27.62 -2.73 1.41
C VAL A 219 26.35 -1.98 1.80
N ALA A 220 26.09 -1.90 3.10
CA ALA A 220 25.02 -1.06 3.65
C ALA A 220 25.50 0.40 3.77
N TYR A 221 24.63 1.37 3.49
CA TYR A 221 24.93 2.77 3.68
C TYR A 221 23.85 3.53 4.45
N ASP A 222 24.28 4.50 5.26
CA ASP A 222 23.40 5.46 5.93
C ASP A 222 23.15 6.66 5.00
N PRO A 223 21.90 6.94 4.56
CA PRO A 223 21.61 8.05 3.66
C PRO A 223 21.84 9.42 4.30
N SER A 224 22.06 9.49 5.60
CA SER A 224 22.39 10.73 6.32
C SER A 224 23.89 10.98 6.48
N ALA A 225 24.75 10.10 5.94
CA ALA A 225 26.19 10.29 6.00
C ALA A 225 26.65 11.53 5.25
N ASP A 226 27.73 12.15 5.72
CA ASP A 226 28.34 13.33 5.09
C ASP A 226 29.28 12.97 3.93
N ASP A 227 29.76 11.71 3.86
CA ASP A 227 30.72 11.22 2.87
C ASP A 227 30.35 9.79 2.42
N PHE A 228 30.19 9.61 1.12
CA PHE A 228 29.84 8.34 0.49
C PHE A 228 30.98 7.71 -0.32
N ALA A 229 32.15 8.35 -0.40
CA ALA A 229 33.31 7.78 -1.10
C ALA A 229 33.73 6.42 -0.53
N PRO A 230 33.74 6.19 0.80
CA PRO A 230 34.04 4.87 1.35
C PRO A 230 33.06 3.75 0.93
N VAL A 231 31.79 4.09 0.73
CA VAL A 231 30.76 3.13 0.25
C VAL A 231 31.10 2.68 -1.17
N VAL A 232 31.46 3.62 -2.04
CA VAL A 232 31.86 3.33 -3.43
C VAL A 232 33.18 2.57 -3.46
N GLU A 233 34.19 2.97 -2.67
CA GLU A 233 35.47 2.26 -2.58
C GLU A 233 35.29 0.80 -2.13
N GLU A 234 34.44 0.53 -1.15
CA GLU A 234 34.15 -0.82 -0.66
C GLU A 234 33.37 -1.63 -1.72
N ALA A 235 32.39 -1.02 -2.39
CA ALA A 235 31.65 -1.68 -3.45
C ALA A 235 32.52 -2.14 -4.61
N PHE A 236 33.58 -1.40 -4.92
CA PHE A 236 34.50 -1.70 -6.03
C PHE A 236 35.81 -2.39 -5.62
N ALA A 237 36.00 -2.71 -4.33
CA ALA A 237 37.25 -3.28 -3.83
C ALA A 237 37.66 -4.61 -4.49
N ASP A 238 36.71 -5.40 -4.90
CA ASP A 238 36.89 -6.73 -5.51
C ASP A 238 36.54 -6.79 -7.00
N ASP A 239 36.65 -5.66 -7.73
CA ASP A 239 36.40 -5.52 -9.17
C ASP A 239 35.07 -6.17 -9.63
N PRO A 240 33.90 -5.69 -9.22
CA PRO A 240 32.61 -6.20 -9.68
C PRO A 240 32.34 -5.84 -11.15
N ASP A 241 31.62 -6.70 -11.86
CA ASP A 241 31.15 -6.44 -13.24
C ASP A 241 29.92 -5.52 -13.25
N ALA A 242 29.19 -5.46 -12.14
CA ALA A 242 27.99 -4.64 -11.99
C ALA A 242 27.67 -4.35 -10.52
N VAL A 243 26.79 -3.37 -10.30
CA VAL A 243 26.28 -3.01 -8.99
C VAL A 243 24.74 -3.18 -8.95
N GLY A 244 24.24 -4.01 -8.05
CA GLY A 244 22.84 -4.02 -7.64
C GLY A 244 22.62 -2.95 -6.57
N PHE A 245 21.77 -1.94 -6.84
CA PHE A 245 21.61 -0.80 -5.97
C PHE A 245 20.18 -0.67 -5.44
N VAL A 246 20.04 -0.73 -4.13
CA VAL A 246 18.75 -0.63 -3.43
C VAL A 246 18.70 0.64 -2.60
N SER A 247 17.87 1.58 -3.02
CA SER A 247 17.68 2.86 -2.33
C SER A 247 16.23 3.34 -2.42
N ALA A 248 15.86 4.25 -1.54
CA ALA A 248 14.61 4.98 -1.64
C ALA A 248 14.80 6.26 -2.48
N SER A 249 13.80 6.61 -3.28
CA SER A 249 13.83 7.80 -4.14
C SER A 249 14.21 9.07 -3.36
N GLY A 250 15.26 9.73 -3.78
CA GLY A 250 15.83 10.93 -3.17
C GLY A 250 16.91 10.66 -2.11
N GLN A 251 17.20 9.39 -1.77
CA GLN A 251 18.26 9.00 -0.83
C GLN A 251 19.47 8.35 -1.53
N GLU A 252 19.38 8.11 -2.82
CA GLU A 252 20.42 7.52 -3.67
C GLU A 252 21.55 8.49 -4.02
N LYS A 253 21.26 9.80 -4.00
CA LYS A 253 22.11 10.85 -4.60
C LYS A 253 23.53 10.87 -4.06
N GLY A 254 23.72 10.73 -2.75
CA GLY A 254 25.06 10.80 -2.16
C GLY A 254 26.02 9.72 -2.69
N VAL A 255 25.52 8.48 -2.77
CA VAL A 255 26.29 7.33 -3.30
C VAL A 255 26.58 7.53 -4.78
N LEU A 256 25.60 7.95 -5.57
CA LEU A 256 25.74 8.11 -7.01
C LEU A 256 26.59 9.32 -7.40
N ASP A 257 26.56 10.42 -6.63
CA ASP A 257 27.49 11.55 -6.79
C ASP A 257 28.94 11.14 -6.47
N ALA A 258 29.15 10.31 -5.44
CA ALA A 258 30.48 9.78 -5.11
C ALA A 258 30.98 8.82 -6.19
N TYR A 259 30.10 8.02 -6.79
CA TYR A 259 30.43 7.17 -7.93
C TYR A 259 30.83 8.00 -9.17
N ASP A 260 30.07 9.05 -9.53
CA ASP A 260 30.38 9.94 -10.66
C ASP A 260 31.73 10.68 -10.48
N ALA A 261 32.13 10.95 -9.23
CA ALA A 261 33.39 11.55 -8.88
C ALA A 261 34.58 10.58 -8.84
N SER A 262 34.32 9.27 -8.95
CA SER A 262 35.35 8.22 -8.94
C SER A 262 35.85 7.88 -10.34
N ASP A 263 36.90 7.04 -10.43
CA ASP A 263 37.41 6.47 -11.68
C ASP A 263 36.81 5.06 -11.96
N TYR A 264 35.79 4.62 -11.18
CA TYR A 264 35.16 3.31 -11.36
C TYR A 264 34.12 3.35 -12.48
N GLU A 265 34.02 2.28 -13.23
CA GLU A 265 33.04 2.10 -14.31
C GLU A 265 32.38 0.73 -14.20
N ALA A 266 31.05 0.70 -14.01
CA ALA A 266 30.23 -0.51 -14.07
C ALA A 266 28.78 -0.14 -14.36
N PRO A 267 27.98 -1.02 -14.99
CA PRO A 267 26.53 -0.84 -15.05
C PRO A 267 25.90 -1.02 -13.65
N TRP A 268 24.88 -0.20 -13.37
CA TRP A 268 24.09 -0.27 -12.16
C TRP A 268 22.69 -0.79 -12.49
N VAL A 269 22.15 -1.63 -11.61
CA VAL A 269 20.75 -2.08 -11.66
C VAL A 269 20.03 -1.58 -10.42
N PHE A 270 19.12 -0.67 -10.61
CA PHE A 270 18.40 0.04 -9.56
C PHE A 270 17.11 -0.69 -9.14
N SER A 271 16.76 -0.57 -7.88
CA SER A 271 15.42 -0.86 -7.40
C SER A 271 14.40 0.19 -7.88
N THR A 272 13.11 -0.02 -7.59
CA THR A 272 11.99 0.83 -8.03
C THR A 272 12.15 2.28 -7.58
N GLY A 273 11.87 3.22 -8.49
CA GLY A 273 11.63 4.63 -8.17
C GLY A 273 12.83 5.56 -8.33
N MET A 274 14.01 5.06 -8.69
CA MET A 274 15.22 5.87 -8.85
C MET A 274 15.36 6.50 -10.25
N LEU A 275 14.72 5.95 -11.26
CA LEU A 275 14.73 6.52 -12.62
C LEU A 275 13.50 7.41 -12.84
N SER A 276 13.52 8.61 -12.29
CA SER A 276 12.43 9.58 -12.45
C SER A 276 12.94 11.01 -12.54
N GLY A 277 12.25 11.84 -13.32
CA GLY A 277 12.64 13.25 -13.53
C GLY A 277 13.78 13.44 -14.53
N ASP A 278 14.58 14.49 -14.35
CA ASP A 278 15.77 14.77 -15.17
C ASP A 278 16.93 13.88 -14.69
N LEU A 279 17.34 12.93 -15.52
CA LEU A 279 18.39 11.97 -15.19
C LEU A 279 19.78 12.59 -15.46
N PRO A 280 20.75 12.46 -14.52
CA PRO A 280 22.13 12.82 -14.77
C PRO A 280 22.73 12.05 -15.94
N SER A 281 23.65 12.68 -16.69
CA SER A 281 24.24 12.05 -17.88
C SER A 281 25.07 10.79 -17.56
N TYR A 282 25.59 10.67 -16.35
CA TYR A 282 26.35 9.50 -15.93
C TYR A 282 25.49 8.26 -15.64
N TYR A 283 24.13 8.43 -15.62
CA TYR A 283 23.20 7.27 -15.57
C TYR A 283 23.09 6.55 -16.92
N GLU A 284 23.66 7.07 -18.00
CA GLU A 284 23.60 6.44 -19.33
C GLU A 284 24.08 4.99 -19.27
N GLY A 285 23.23 4.08 -19.70
CA GLY A 285 23.49 2.64 -19.65
C GLY A 285 23.09 1.93 -18.35
N PHE A 286 22.63 2.65 -17.32
CA PHE A 286 22.14 2.04 -16.09
C PHE A 286 20.74 1.42 -16.31
N TYR A 287 20.44 0.40 -15.54
CA TYR A 287 19.19 -0.35 -15.61
C TYR A 287 18.34 -0.12 -14.36
N SER A 288 17.07 -0.47 -14.44
CA SER A 288 16.21 -0.64 -13.26
C SER A 288 15.28 -1.83 -13.39
N ALA A 289 14.92 -2.40 -12.25
CA ALA A 289 13.82 -3.34 -12.09
C ALA A 289 12.68 -2.63 -11.35
N SER A 290 11.76 -2.03 -12.11
CA SER A 290 10.73 -1.16 -11.57
C SER A 290 9.35 -1.81 -11.62
N LEU A 291 8.47 -1.43 -10.68
CA LEU A 291 7.05 -1.73 -10.81
C LEU A 291 6.50 -1.16 -12.12
N SER A 292 5.75 -1.96 -12.85
CA SER A 292 5.13 -1.50 -14.10
C SER A 292 4.19 -0.33 -13.84
N SER A 293 4.40 0.77 -14.54
CA SER A 293 3.58 2.00 -14.46
C SER A 293 2.25 1.91 -15.23
N VAL A 294 1.68 0.71 -15.40
CA VAL A 294 0.38 0.55 -16.06
C VAL A 294 -0.68 1.28 -15.26
N ARG A 295 -1.15 2.39 -15.81
CA ARG A 295 -2.20 3.22 -15.21
C ARG A 295 -3.54 2.53 -15.34
N THR A 296 -4.10 2.09 -14.22
CA THR A 296 -5.45 1.55 -14.16
C THR A 296 -6.51 2.63 -14.43
N ASN A 297 -7.74 2.25 -14.74
CA ASN A 297 -8.86 3.21 -14.77
C ASN A 297 -9.08 3.84 -13.38
N GLY A 298 -8.85 3.07 -12.31
CA GLY A 298 -8.87 3.58 -10.94
C GLY A 298 -7.83 4.67 -10.70
N TYR A 299 -6.59 4.49 -11.20
CA TYR A 299 -5.54 5.52 -11.15
C TYR A 299 -5.99 6.82 -11.81
N LEU A 300 -6.51 6.74 -13.05
CA LEU A 300 -6.95 7.91 -13.77
C LEU A 300 -8.13 8.64 -13.09
N THR A 301 -9.00 7.88 -12.45
CA THR A 301 -10.13 8.43 -11.68
C THR A 301 -9.63 9.12 -10.41
N LEU A 302 -8.75 8.47 -9.66
CA LEU A 302 -8.25 8.99 -8.39
C LEU A 302 -7.36 10.24 -8.58
N THR A 303 -6.43 10.21 -9.53
CA THR A 303 -5.57 11.37 -9.80
C THR A 303 -6.34 12.58 -10.28
N LYS A 304 -7.48 12.39 -10.98
CA LYS A 304 -8.39 13.48 -11.30
C LYS A 304 -9.09 14.05 -10.05
N LYS A 305 -9.46 13.19 -9.08
CA LYS A 305 -10.05 13.63 -7.80
C LYS A 305 -9.04 14.38 -6.93
N LEU A 306 -7.76 14.01 -7.04
CA LEU A 306 -6.62 14.55 -6.30
C LEU A 306 -5.73 15.47 -7.16
N SER A 307 -6.34 16.22 -8.09
CA SER A 307 -5.58 17.05 -9.04
C SER A 307 -4.76 18.16 -8.39
N GLU A 308 -5.03 18.51 -7.14
CA GLU A 308 -4.19 19.41 -6.34
C GLU A 308 -2.84 18.82 -5.95
N LEU A 309 -2.66 17.49 -6.05
CA LEU A 309 -1.43 16.76 -5.73
C LEU A 309 -0.56 16.44 -6.98
N ASP A 310 -0.74 17.14 -8.09
CA ASP A 310 0.01 16.87 -9.32
C ASP A 310 1.42 17.49 -9.28
N PRO A 311 2.50 16.66 -9.40
CA PRO A 311 2.49 15.20 -9.48
C PRO A 311 2.20 14.52 -8.13
N ILE A 312 1.32 13.53 -8.17
CA ILE A 312 1.02 12.72 -6.97
C ILE A 312 2.27 11.94 -6.53
N ALA A 313 2.52 11.90 -5.21
CA ALA A 313 3.65 11.16 -4.68
C ALA A 313 3.47 9.64 -4.83
N PRO A 314 4.55 8.85 -4.89
CA PRO A 314 4.49 7.39 -4.83
C PRO A 314 3.64 6.91 -3.65
N TYR A 315 3.02 5.75 -3.81
CA TYR A 315 2.23 5.04 -2.78
C TYR A 315 0.93 5.72 -2.33
N ALA A 316 0.66 6.97 -2.73
CA ALA A 316 -0.58 7.64 -2.35
C ALA A 316 -1.82 6.89 -2.85
N VAL A 317 -1.79 6.40 -4.09
CA VAL A 317 -2.90 5.62 -4.66
C VAL A 317 -3.10 4.27 -3.96
N ASN A 318 -2.01 3.66 -3.48
CA ASN A 318 -2.04 2.44 -2.68
C ASN A 318 -2.72 2.66 -1.32
N GLY A 319 -2.54 3.85 -0.72
CA GLY A 319 -3.23 4.23 0.53
C GLY A 319 -4.75 4.30 0.36
N TYR A 320 -5.22 4.86 -0.76
CA TYR A 320 -6.64 4.82 -1.12
C TYR A 320 -7.16 3.39 -1.19
N ASP A 321 -6.42 2.51 -1.90
CA ASP A 321 -6.79 1.11 -2.09
C ASP A 321 -6.82 0.35 -0.76
N ALA A 322 -5.90 0.63 0.15
CA ALA A 322 -5.83 -0.01 1.47
C ALA A 322 -7.08 0.28 2.31
N LEU A 323 -7.54 1.53 2.37
CA LEU A 323 -8.78 1.86 3.08
C LEU A 323 -10.00 1.27 2.39
N MET A 324 -10.07 1.34 1.06
CA MET A 324 -11.19 0.80 0.28
C MET A 324 -11.35 -0.70 0.48
N LEU A 325 -10.25 -1.46 0.52
CA LEU A 325 -10.26 -2.89 0.82
C LEU A 325 -10.79 -3.18 2.22
N MET A 326 -10.31 -2.47 3.25
CA MET A 326 -10.79 -2.68 4.62
C MET A 326 -12.26 -2.32 4.77
N ALA A 327 -12.72 -1.24 4.15
CA ALA A 327 -14.13 -0.84 4.15
C ALA A 327 -15.02 -1.89 3.47
N ALA A 328 -14.61 -2.39 2.29
CA ALA A 328 -15.33 -3.44 1.57
C ALA A 328 -15.32 -4.77 2.32
N ALA A 329 -14.23 -5.10 3.02
CA ALA A 329 -14.14 -6.30 3.85
C ALA A 329 -15.09 -6.25 5.05
N ALA A 330 -15.19 -5.09 5.71
CA ALA A 330 -16.14 -4.88 6.81
C ALA A 330 -17.61 -4.98 6.33
N GLU A 331 -17.92 -4.42 5.15
CA GLU A 331 -19.25 -4.52 4.54
C GLU A 331 -19.57 -5.98 4.15
N HIS A 332 -18.61 -6.70 3.54
CA HIS A 332 -18.75 -8.12 3.21
C HIS A 332 -18.97 -9.00 4.45
N ALA A 333 -18.22 -8.73 5.53
CA ALA A 333 -18.35 -9.47 6.79
C ALA A 333 -19.67 -9.18 7.53
N GLY A 334 -20.32 -8.05 7.24
CA GLY A 334 -21.47 -7.57 8.03
C GLY A 334 -21.08 -7.08 9.44
N GLU A 335 -19.78 -6.89 9.71
CA GLU A 335 -19.23 -6.48 10.99
C GLU A 335 -17.99 -5.60 10.80
N ALA A 336 -17.97 -4.43 11.45
CA ALA A 336 -16.83 -3.51 11.45
C ALA A 336 -15.93 -3.82 12.67
N ALA A 337 -15.16 -4.89 12.56
CA ALA A 337 -14.19 -5.34 13.55
C ALA A 337 -12.94 -5.92 12.86
N GLY A 338 -11.76 -5.74 13.46
CA GLY A 338 -10.50 -6.17 12.86
C GLY A 338 -10.46 -7.64 12.46
N PRO A 339 -10.90 -8.61 13.30
CA PRO A 339 -10.96 -10.02 12.92
C PRO A 339 -11.87 -10.29 11.72
N ALA A 340 -13.04 -9.62 11.65
CA ALA A 340 -13.97 -9.77 10.55
C ALA A 340 -13.42 -9.21 9.24
N ILE A 341 -12.69 -8.08 9.31
CA ILE A 341 -11.96 -7.50 8.17
C ILE A 341 -10.86 -8.46 7.69
N ALA A 342 -10.03 -8.99 8.60
CA ALA A 342 -8.96 -9.93 8.29
C ALA A 342 -9.47 -11.19 7.58
N ASP A 343 -10.60 -11.77 8.06
CA ASP A 343 -11.22 -12.95 7.45
C ASP A 343 -11.83 -12.67 6.05
N SER A 344 -12.17 -11.41 5.75
CA SER A 344 -12.93 -11.04 4.55
C SER A 344 -12.11 -10.30 3.48
N ILE A 345 -10.97 -9.69 3.81
CA ILE A 345 -10.25 -8.78 2.92
C ILE A 345 -9.80 -9.45 1.61
N ARG A 346 -9.37 -10.70 1.69
CA ARG A 346 -9.00 -11.47 0.50
C ARG A 346 -10.20 -11.77 -0.39
N ALA A 347 -11.37 -12.02 0.19
CA ALA A 347 -12.57 -12.33 -0.57
C ALA A 347 -13.09 -11.16 -1.42
N VAL A 348 -12.81 -9.92 -1.00
CA VAL A 348 -13.24 -8.71 -1.73
C VAL A 348 -12.16 -8.16 -2.68
N SER A 349 -10.93 -8.69 -2.62
CA SER A 349 -9.78 -8.19 -3.37
C SER A 349 -9.54 -8.90 -4.69
N GLY A 350 -10.16 -10.06 -4.96
CA GLY A 350 -9.84 -10.86 -6.14
C GLY A 350 -10.91 -11.87 -6.52
N GLY A 351 -10.56 -12.79 -7.41
CA GLY A 351 -11.44 -13.88 -7.84
C GLY A 351 -12.46 -13.49 -8.93
N THR A 352 -13.57 -14.22 -8.99
CA THR A 352 -14.60 -14.10 -10.05
C THR A 352 -15.75 -13.17 -9.70
N GLY A 353 -15.65 -12.39 -8.61
CA GLY A 353 -16.66 -11.45 -8.17
C GLY A 353 -16.95 -10.32 -9.16
N HIS A 354 -18.03 -9.62 -8.94
CA HIS A 354 -18.38 -8.42 -9.71
C HIS A 354 -17.39 -7.29 -9.39
N THR A 355 -16.78 -6.71 -10.41
CA THR A 355 -15.79 -5.65 -10.22
C THR A 355 -16.43 -4.34 -9.77
N PHE A 356 -15.73 -3.67 -8.85
CA PHE A 356 -15.92 -2.27 -8.51
C PHE A 356 -14.55 -1.59 -8.38
N SER A 357 -14.48 -0.27 -8.49
CA SER A 357 -13.24 0.47 -8.51
C SER A 357 -13.34 1.77 -7.70
N VAL A 358 -12.38 2.66 -7.90
CA VAL A 358 -12.30 3.99 -7.26
C VAL A 358 -13.60 4.76 -7.42
N GLY A 359 -14.18 5.18 -6.28
CA GLY A 359 -15.45 5.94 -6.25
C GLY A 359 -16.71 5.12 -6.48
N GLU A 360 -16.63 3.79 -6.53
CA GLU A 360 -17.77 2.89 -6.77
C GLU A 360 -18.16 2.06 -5.53
N PHE A 361 -17.96 2.58 -4.32
CA PHE A 361 -18.28 1.84 -3.09
C PHE A 361 -19.78 1.58 -2.94
N ASP A 362 -20.64 2.48 -3.43
CA ASP A 362 -22.09 2.28 -3.51
C ASP A 362 -22.47 1.04 -4.33
N ARG A 363 -21.76 0.79 -5.43
CA ARG A 363 -21.92 -0.41 -6.25
C ARG A 363 -21.48 -1.67 -5.47
N ALA A 364 -20.36 -1.61 -4.76
CA ALA A 364 -19.91 -2.73 -3.94
C ALA A 364 -20.97 -3.09 -2.88
N ARG A 365 -21.49 -2.10 -2.15
CA ARG A 365 -22.56 -2.30 -1.16
C ARG A 365 -23.80 -2.92 -1.77
N ALA A 366 -24.29 -2.38 -2.87
CA ALA A 366 -25.50 -2.90 -3.55
C ALA A 366 -25.33 -4.36 -4.02
N LEU A 367 -24.12 -4.74 -4.44
CA LEU A 367 -23.82 -6.13 -4.81
C LEU A 367 -23.78 -7.06 -3.60
N LEU A 368 -23.10 -6.65 -2.53
CA LEU A 368 -23.02 -7.40 -1.28
C LEU A 368 -24.39 -7.59 -0.63
N ASP A 369 -25.22 -6.54 -0.59
CA ASP A 369 -26.62 -6.60 -0.11
C ASP A 369 -27.48 -7.58 -0.93
N ALA A 370 -27.15 -7.75 -2.22
CA ALA A 370 -27.80 -8.73 -3.09
C ALA A 370 -27.20 -10.15 -2.97
N GLY A 371 -26.26 -10.37 -2.03
CA GLY A 371 -25.57 -11.65 -1.83
C GLY A 371 -24.65 -12.03 -2.99
N ARG A 372 -24.05 -11.04 -3.65
CA ARG A 372 -23.11 -11.22 -4.78
C ARG A 372 -21.68 -10.96 -4.32
N ASP A 373 -20.76 -11.79 -4.80
CA ASP A 373 -19.33 -11.58 -4.58
C ASP A 373 -18.84 -10.35 -5.34
N VAL A 374 -17.91 -9.62 -4.72
CA VAL A 374 -17.28 -8.44 -5.30
C VAL A 374 -15.78 -8.67 -5.52
N ASN A 375 -15.19 -7.88 -6.41
CA ASN A 375 -13.76 -7.87 -6.70
C ASN A 375 -13.31 -6.45 -6.90
N TYR A 376 -12.50 -5.92 -5.99
CA TYR A 376 -11.97 -4.57 -6.04
C TYR A 376 -10.88 -4.46 -7.10
N GLN A 377 -11.02 -3.48 -7.99
CA GLN A 377 -10.01 -3.09 -8.97
C GLN A 377 -9.44 -1.73 -8.59
N GLY A 378 -8.27 -1.75 -7.95
CA GLY A 378 -7.68 -0.58 -7.31
C GLY A 378 -7.12 0.47 -8.26
N ALA A 379 -6.66 1.56 -7.65
CA ALA A 379 -5.93 2.62 -8.35
C ALA A 379 -4.47 2.19 -8.64
N ALA A 380 -3.81 1.54 -7.69
CA ALA A 380 -2.43 1.08 -7.84
C ALA A 380 -2.32 -0.13 -8.79
N SER A 381 -3.22 -1.10 -8.65
CA SER A 381 -3.22 -2.35 -9.40
C SER A 381 -4.59 -3.02 -9.32
N GLY A 382 -4.73 -4.26 -9.80
CA GLY A 382 -5.90 -5.09 -9.54
C GLY A 382 -6.06 -5.47 -8.07
N VAL A 383 -5.03 -5.31 -7.26
CA VAL A 383 -4.98 -5.61 -5.81
C VAL A 383 -5.49 -7.02 -5.48
N ASP A 384 -5.25 -7.99 -6.36
CA ASP A 384 -5.60 -9.39 -6.13
C ASP A 384 -4.67 -9.97 -5.06
N LEU A 385 -5.15 -10.07 -3.82
CA LEU A 385 -4.34 -10.52 -2.68
C LEU A 385 -4.18 -12.04 -2.66
N ASN A 386 -2.95 -12.51 -2.52
CA ASN A 386 -2.61 -13.93 -2.33
C ASN A 386 -2.92 -14.42 -0.89
N ALA A 387 -2.40 -15.58 -0.51
CA ALA A 387 -2.61 -16.15 0.84
C ALA A 387 -1.95 -15.32 1.95
N ASP A 388 -0.86 -14.60 1.64
CA ASP A 388 -0.12 -13.74 2.55
C ASP A 388 -0.66 -12.30 2.55
N LEU A 389 -1.81 -12.05 1.92
CA LEU A 389 -2.46 -10.75 1.76
C LEU A 389 -1.60 -9.73 1.00
N GLU A 390 -0.91 -10.19 -0.03
CA GLU A 390 -0.02 -9.40 -0.89
C GLU A 390 -0.45 -9.49 -2.35
N PRO A 391 -0.40 -8.38 -3.14
CA PRO A 391 -0.72 -8.43 -4.55
C PRO A 391 0.47 -8.91 -5.38
N LEU A 392 0.21 -9.65 -6.44
CA LEU A 392 1.17 -9.83 -7.53
C LEU A 392 1.06 -8.67 -8.51
N SER A 393 2.18 -8.06 -8.85
CA SER A 393 2.24 -6.95 -9.82
C SER A 393 3.24 -7.25 -10.94
N PRO A 394 3.00 -6.76 -12.16
CA PRO A 394 3.99 -6.83 -13.21
C PRO A 394 5.14 -5.86 -12.92
N TYR A 395 6.34 -6.24 -13.37
CA TYR A 395 7.56 -5.43 -13.31
C TYR A 395 8.05 -5.12 -14.71
N VAL A 396 8.94 -4.15 -14.82
CA VAL A 396 9.62 -3.82 -16.08
C VAL A 396 11.13 -3.79 -15.84
N VAL A 397 11.89 -4.30 -16.82
CA VAL A 397 13.31 -4.00 -16.94
C VAL A 397 13.44 -2.79 -17.84
N GLU A 398 14.09 -1.78 -17.35
CA GLU A 398 14.29 -0.49 -18.01
C GLU A 398 15.77 -0.19 -18.13
N ARG A 399 16.14 0.68 -19.08
CA ARG A 399 17.50 1.17 -19.27
C ARG A 399 17.49 2.66 -19.53
N VAL A 400 18.47 3.36 -18.98
CA VAL A 400 18.71 4.78 -19.32
C VAL A 400 19.44 4.85 -20.66
N THR A 401 18.88 5.60 -21.61
CA THR A 401 19.46 5.84 -22.93
C THR A 401 19.05 7.20 -23.47
N ASP A 402 19.98 7.93 -24.06
CA ASP A 402 19.78 9.28 -24.60
C ASP A 402 19.14 10.27 -23.60
N GLY A 403 19.45 10.11 -22.30
CA GLY A 403 18.89 10.93 -21.20
C GLY A 403 17.44 10.63 -20.86
N GLY A 404 16.86 9.56 -21.39
CA GLY A 404 15.51 9.07 -21.08
C GLY A 404 15.54 7.65 -20.55
N VAL A 405 14.36 7.07 -20.33
CA VAL A 405 14.18 5.68 -19.87
C VAL A 405 13.51 4.86 -20.96
N GLU A 406 14.19 3.82 -21.43
CA GLU A 406 13.65 2.83 -22.37
C GLU A 406 13.18 1.60 -21.64
N GLN A 407 11.92 1.18 -21.88
CA GLN A 407 11.38 -0.07 -21.38
C GLN A 407 11.83 -1.24 -22.27
N LEU A 408 12.60 -2.17 -21.72
CA LEU A 408 13.16 -3.32 -22.46
C LEU A 408 12.27 -4.55 -22.40
N GLU A 409 11.76 -4.91 -21.21
CA GLU A 409 10.92 -6.09 -21.02
C GLU A 409 9.85 -5.85 -19.95
N LEU A 410 8.61 -6.25 -20.25
CA LEU A 410 7.52 -6.31 -19.28
C LEU A 410 7.43 -7.72 -18.70
N ILE A 411 7.72 -7.85 -17.43
CA ILE A 411 7.64 -9.10 -16.67
C ILE A 411 6.23 -9.24 -16.12
N GLN A 412 5.44 -10.13 -16.69
CA GLN A 412 4.04 -10.36 -16.29
C GLN A 412 3.92 -11.11 -14.96
N LYS A 413 2.77 -10.97 -14.26
CA LYS A 413 2.46 -11.68 -13.01
C LYS A 413 2.74 -13.18 -13.06
N GLY A 414 2.45 -13.86 -14.18
CA GLY A 414 2.67 -15.29 -14.37
C GLY A 414 4.13 -15.74 -14.33
N TYR A 415 5.09 -14.83 -14.48
CA TYR A 415 6.52 -15.12 -14.34
C TYR A 415 6.89 -15.55 -12.92
N PHE A 416 6.19 -15.03 -11.91
CA PHE A 416 6.45 -15.29 -10.50
C PHE A 416 5.76 -16.56 -9.96
N GLY A 417 5.36 -17.49 -10.85
CA GLY A 417 4.77 -18.78 -10.45
C GLY A 417 3.34 -18.71 -9.93
N GLY A 418 2.68 -17.61 -10.17
CA GLY A 418 1.27 -17.42 -9.82
C GLY A 418 0.33 -17.98 -10.89
N ASP A 419 0.23 -19.31 -11.02
CA ASP A 419 -1.00 -19.90 -11.53
C ASP A 419 -2.10 -19.56 -10.50
N GLY A 420 -3.09 -18.77 -10.93
CA GLY A 420 -4.15 -18.32 -10.06
C GLY A 420 -4.82 -19.48 -9.31
N GLN A 421 -4.50 -19.61 -8.05
CA GLN A 421 -5.26 -20.42 -7.09
C GLN A 421 -6.00 -19.50 -6.11
#